data_29d00b22abb39202ff86e070002ea2b6
#
_entry.id   29d00b22abb39202ff86e070002ea2b6
#
_cell.length_a   1.000
_cell.length_b   1.000
_cell.length_c   1.000
_cell.angle_alpha   90.00
_cell.angle_beta   90.00
_cell.angle_gamma   90.00
#
_symmetry.space_group_name_H-M   'P 1'
#
loop_
_entity.id
_entity.type
_entity.pdbx_description
1 polymer ?
#
loop_
_entity_poly.entity_id
_entity_poly.type
_entity_poly.pdbx_seq_one_letter_code
_entity_poly.pdbx_strand_id
1 'polypeptide(L)'
;MVAGGLVLLLIGGDVLVRGAVTLAQRLAVPPLVIGLTVVAFGTSSPELVVSLDAVLSGAPEIAIGNVVGSNIANILLVLGLPAIIFPIACDVNAIRRDGAIMFAVSVGFIALCWSGQLLPWHGAIMTALLCGYLTWSYFSGRDENVATAEAIVDEIEGISARPHSTWLSLMFIVAGIAGLVLGADLLINGGVAIAVAAGVSEATIGLSLIALGTSLPELATSLVDAIRRHGDVAIGNVIGSNLFNILGIMGITSMVRVVPIPEQILHYDLWIMLSAAILVTPFVLRGRPISRRYGAFLTFAYLIYMLSLYYGISGMPKTEAKQATQPVLEKHSSPILLNCRQLLT
;
A
#
# COMPACT_ATOMS: atom_id res chain seq x y z
N MET A 1 -2.36 -4.12 20.59
CA MET A 1 -1.23 -3.84 19.70
C MET A 1 -1.76 -3.47 18.30
N VAL A 2 -2.47 -4.35 17.57
CA VAL A 2 -2.94 -4.10 16.20
C VAL A 2 -3.74 -2.79 16.07
N ALA A 3 -4.81 -2.60 16.85
CA ALA A 3 -5.62 -1.38 16.79
C ALA A 3 -4.82 -0.11 17.11
N GLY A 4 -3.91 -0.18 18.08
CA GLY A 4 -3.01 0.95 18.42
C GLY A 4 -2.02 1.24 17.28
N GLY A 5 -1.49 0.19 16.63
CA GLY A 5 -0.63 0.31 15.47
C GLY A 5 -1.33 0.99 14.30
N LEU A 6 -2.56 0.54 13.97
CA LEU A 6 -3.37 1.18 12.91
C LEU A 6 -3.66 2.65 13.18
N VAL A 7 -4.05 3.00 14.41
CA VAL A 7 -4.29 4.41 14.78
C VAL A 7 -3.02 5.25 14.63
N LEU A 8 -1.86 4.73 15.06
CA LEU A 8 -0.59 5.44 14.90
C LEU A 8 -0.18 5.58 13.43
N LEU A 9 -0.41 4.56 12.59
CA LEU A 9 -0.14 4.64 11.15
C LEU A 9 -1.00 5.71 10.48
N LEU A 10 -2.31 5.75 10.79
CA LEU A 10 -3.23 6.74 10.24
C LEU A 10 -2.85 8.16 10.65
N ILE A 11 -2.61 8.39 11.95
CA ILE A 11 -2.23 9.71 12.46
C ILE A 11 -0.84 10.10 11.97
N GLY A 12 0.12 9.17 12.00
CA GLY A 12 1.50 9.40 11.54
C GLY A 12 1.56 9.75 10.06
N GLY A 13 0.80 9.05 9.22
CA GLY A 13 0.68 9.34 7.80
C GLY A 13 0.09 10.73 7.53
N ASP A 14 -1.03 11.08 8.18
CA ASP A 14 -1.67 12.38 8.05
C ASP A 14 -0.73 13.54 8.48
N VAL A 15 -0.06 13.39 9.62
CA VAL A 15 0.92 14.39 10.11
C VAL A 15 2.10 14.53 9.15
N LEU A 16 2.63 13.41 8.62
CA LEU A 16 3.72 13.43 7.63
C LEU A 16 3.32 14.19 6.37
N VAL A 17 2.15 13.86 5.80
CA VAL A 17 1.63 14.50 4.56
C VAL A 17 1.49 16.00 4.75
N ARG A 18 0.88 16.46 5.83
CA ARG A 18 0.72 17.89 6.13
C ARG A 18 2.05 18.62 6.22
N GLY A 19 3.02 18.04 6.91
CA GLY A 19 4.37 18.59 7.00
C GLY A 19 5.06 18.68 5.63
N ALA A 20 5.00 17.60 4.86
CA ALA A 20 5.65 17.49 3.56
C ALA A 20 5.02 18.40 2.50
N VAL A 21 3.69 18.47 2.41
CA VAL A 21 2.97 19.38 1.50
C VAL A 21 3.31 20.84 1.81
N THR A 22 3.25 21.22 3.09
CA THR A 22 3.57 22.61 3.49
C THR A 22 5.02 22.98 3.17
N LEU A 23 5.96 22.06 3.41
CA LEU A 23 7.37 22.28 3.09
C LEU A 23 7.57 22.42 1.58
N ALA A 24 6.97 21.55 0.78
CA ALA A 24 7.05 21.56 -0.67
C ALA A 24 6.49 22.88 -1.28
N GLN A 25 5.35 23.35 -0.77
CA GLN A 25 4.76 24.63 -1.16
C GLN A 25 5.70 25.81 -0.84
N ARG A 26 6.35 25.79 0.33
CA ARG A 26 7.33 26.83 0.71
C ARG A 26 8.58 26.83 -0.13
N LEU A 27 8.96 25.68 -0.65
CA LEU A 27 10.07 25.53 -1.60
C LEU A 27 9.64 25.84 -3.04
N ALA A 28 8.43 26.39 -3.23
CA ALA A 28 7.86 26.71 -4.54
C ALA A 28 7.78 25.50 -5.49
N VAL A 29 7.60 24.29 -4.94
CA VAL A 29 7.34 23.08 -5.75
C VAL A 29 5.94 23.23 -6.37
N PRO A 30 5.78 23.01 -7.69
CA PRO A 30 4.47 23.14 -8.35
C PRO A 30 3.42 22.20 -7.73
N PRO A 31 2.14 22.63 -7.60
CA PRO A 31 1.07 21.84 -7.02
C PRO A 31 0.91 20.45 -7.64
N LEU A 32 1.08 20.36 -8.96
CA LEU A 32 1.07 19.07 -9.68
C LEU A 32 2.12 18.09 -9.15
N VAL A 33 3.34 18.57 -8.91
CA VAL A 33 4.43 17.72 -8.39
C VAL A 33 4.14 17.32 -6.96
N ILE A 34 3.57 18.22 -6.14
CA ILE A 34 3.16 17.91 -4.77
C ILE A 34 2.12 16.80 -4.78
N GLY A 35 1.08 16.90 -5.61
CA GLY A 35 0.03 15.88 -5.73
C GLY A 35 0.57 14.52 -6.19
N LEU A 36 1.35 14.50 -7.29
CA LEU A 36 1.86 13.26 -7.86
C LEU A 36 2.94 12.56 -7.02
N THR A 37 3.67 13.31 -6.18
CA THR A 37 4.79 12.76 -5.41
C THR A 37 4.52 12.76 -3.92
N VAL A 38 4.32 13.94 -3.31
CA VAL A 38 4.25 14.10 -1.85
C VAL A 38 2.97 13.47 -1.31
N VAL A 39 1.83 13.65 -1.99
CA VAL A 39 0.55 13.12 -1.55
C VAL A 39 0.47 11.62 -1.79
N ALA A 40 0.75 11.16 -3.02
CA ALA A 40 0.74 9.73 -3.33
C ALA A 40 1.75 8.94 -2.47
N PHE A 41 2.96 9.48 -2.28
CA PHE A 41 3.93 8.91 -1.35
C PHE A 41 3.40 8.93 0.10
N GLY A 42 2.72 10.00 0.48
CA GLY A 42 2.22 10.19 1.84
C GLY A 42 1.11 9.20 2.21
N THR A 43 0.15 8.96 1.32
CA THR A 43 -0.93 7.99 1.58
C THR A 43 -0.40 6.55 1.61
N SER A 44 0.58 6.21 0.75
CA SER A 44 1.21 4.88 0.74
C SER A 44 2.45 4.76 1.67
N SER A 45 2.71 5.78 2.51
CA SER A 45 3.80 5.72 3.51
C SER A 45 3.59 4.63 4.55
N PRO A 46 2.37 4.38 5.07
CA PRO A 46 2.11 3.26 5.97
C PRO A 46 2.53 1.92 5.36
N GLU A 47 2.16 1.67 4.11
CA GLU A 47 2.52 0.44 3.39
C GLU A 47 4.03 0.28 3.26
N LEU A 48 4.74 1.37 2.90
CA LEU A 48 6.20 1.35 2.76
C LEU A 48 6.87 1.03 4.09
N VAL A 49 6.50 1.73 5.16
CA VAL A 49 7.13 1.56 6.47
C VAL A 49 6.83 0.18 7.03
N VAL A 50 5.58 -0.29 6.92
CA VAL A 50 5.17 -1.64 7.35
C VAL A 50 5.92 -2.72 6.56
N SER A 51 6.02 -2.60 5.23
CA SER A 51 6.72 -3.60 4.41
C SER A 51 8.23 -3.62 4.69
N LEU A 52 8.83 -2.44 4.91
CA LEU A 52 10.24 -2.33 5.23
C LEU A 52 10.54 -2.89 6.63
N ASP A 53 9.72 -2.56 7.61
CA ASP A 53 9.86 -3.09 8.98
C ASP A 53 9.67 -4.61 9.03
N ALA A 54 8.70 -5.15 8.29
CA ALA A 54 8.49 -6.59 8.17
C ALA A 54 9.74 -7.32 7.67
N VAL A 55 10.39 -6.77 6.62
CA VAL A 55 11.62 -7.36 6.07
C VAL A 55 12.79 -7.24 7.04
N LEU A 56 12.95 -6.12 7.73
CA LEU A 56 14.01 -5.91 8.71
C LEU A 56 13.80 -6.80 9.94
N SER A 57 12.56 -6.99 10.37
CA SER A 57 12.19 -7.87 11.50
C SER A 57 12.21 -9.37 11.18
N GLY A 58 12.45 -9.74 9.91
CA GLY A 58 12.60 -11.14 9.50
C GLY A 58 11.30 -11.82 9.09
N ALA A 59 10.23 -11.06 8.81
CA ALA A 59 8.94 -11.52 8.31
C ALA A 59 8.66 -11.03 6.87
N PRO A 60 9.53 -11.33 5.87
CA PRO A 60 9.41 -10.78 4.52
C PRO A 60 8.12 -11.21 3.79
N GLU A 61 7.48 -12.30 4.21
CA GLU A 61 6.19 -12.74 3.67
C GLU A 61 5.06 -11.76 3.98
N ILE A 62 5.14 -11.05 5.11
CA ILE A 62 4.22 -9.96 5.43
C ILE A 62 4.36 -8.82 4.41
N ALA A 63 5.59 -8.48 4.02
CA ALA A 63 5.82 -7.39 3.08
C ALA A 63 5.20 -7.65 1.71
N ILE A 64 5.41 -8.85 1.13
CA ILE A 64 4.80 -9.22 -0.15
C ILE A 64 3.29 -9.34 -0.01
N GLY A 65 2.80 -9.92 1.09
CA GLY A 65 1.37 -10.00 1.40
C GLY A 65 0.73 -8.62 1.50
N ASN A 66 1.35 -7.68 2.21
CA ASN A 66 0.89 -6.30 2.32
C ASN A 66 0.76 -5.64 0.94
N VAL A 67 1.80 -5.68 0.12
CA VAL A 67 1.78 -5.05 -1.22
C VAL A 67 0.73 -5.69 -2.14
N VAL A 68 0.67 -7.01 -2.24
CA VAL A 68 -0.32 -7.70 -3.08
C VAL A 68 -1.74 -7.47 -2.57
N GLY A 69 -1.93 -7.59 -1.25
CA GLY A 69 -3.22 -7.34 -0.60
C GLY A 69 -3.71 -5.90 -0.75
N SER A 70 -2.82 -4.90 -0.58
CA SER A 70 -3.17 -3.49 -0.78
C SER A 70 -3.53 -3.19 -2.24
N ASN A 71 -2.83 -3.78 -3.22
CA ASN A 71 -3.22 -3.63 -4.62
C ASN A 71 -4.60 -4.23 -4.93
N ILE A 72 -4.94 -5.37 -4.34
CA ILE A 72 -6.27 -5.97 -4.45
C ILE A 72 -7.31 -5.07 -3.76
N ALA A 73 -7.03 -4.63 -2.53
CA ALA A 73 -7.91 -3.76 -1.75
C ALA A 73 -8.16 -2.42 -2.46
N ASN A 74 -7.13 -1.81 -3.01
CA ASN A 74 -7.21 -0.52 -3.72
C ASN A 74 -8.19 -0.60 -4.89
N ILE A 75 -8.16 -1.66 -5.66
CA ILE A 75 -9.07 -1.83 -6.81
C ILE A 75 -10.47 -2.28 -6.36
N LEU A 76 -10.56 -3.32 -5.55
CA LEU A 76 -11.84 -3.94 -5.24
C LEU A 76 -12.62 -3.20 -4.15
N LEU A 77 -11.93 -2.69 -3.12
CA LEU A 77 -12.57 -2.01 -1.99
C LEU A 77 -12.51 -0.49 -2.13
N VAL A 78 -11.32 0.08 -2.35
CA VAL A 78 -11.10 1.53 -2.35
C VAL A 78 -11.78 2.23 -3.54
N LEU A 79 -11.93 1.58 -4.70
CA LEU A 79 -12.81 2.06 -5.77
C LEU A 79 -14.25 1.55 -5.60
N GLY A 80 -14.41 0.32 -5.13
CA GLY A 80 -15.73 -0.32 -5.07
C GLY A 80 -16.67 0.36 -4.09
N LEU A 81 -16.25 0.56 -2.85
CA LEU A 81 -17.10 1.10 -1.79
C LEU A 81 -17.52 2.56 -2.05
N PRO A 82 -16.62 3.50 -2.41
CA PRO A 82 -17.04 4.86 -2.80
C PRO A 82 -17.97 4.88 -4.00
N ALA A 83 -17.79 4.01 -4.99
CA ALA A 83 -18.66 3.94 -6.17
C ALA A 83 -20.09 3.51 -5.85
N ILE A 84 -20.33 2.79 -4.75
CA ILE A 84 -21.68 2.48 -4.25
C ILE A 84 -22.39 3.76 -3.81
N ILE A 85 -21.66 4.65 -3.16
CA ILE A 85 -22.21 5.92 -2.62
C ILE A 85 -22.40 6.93 -3.76
N PHE A 86 -21.33 7.17 -4.53
CA PHE A 86 -21.31 8.06 -5.68
C PHE A 86 -20.65 7.37 -6.88
N PRO A 87 -21.33 7.26 -8.05
CA PRO A 87 -20.70 6.75 -9.26
C PRO A 87 -19.44 7.56 -9.60
N ILE A 88 -18.33 6.87 -9.82
CA ILE A 88 -17.03 7.48 -10.11
C ILE A 88 -16.94 7.65 -11.63
N ALA A 89 -17.04 8.88 -12.10
CA ALA A 89 -16.81 9.24 -13.50
C ALA A 89 -15.35 9.64 -13.69
N CYS A 90 -14.73 9.29 -14.82
CA CYS A 90 -13.37 9.70 -15.13
C CYS A 90 -13.25 10.23 -16.57
N ASP A 91 -12.37 11.21 -16.77
CA ASP A 91 -11.93 11.62 -18.10
C ASP A 91 -10.91 10.61 -18.64
N VAL A 92 -11.18 10.13 -19.86
CA VAL A 92 -10.43 9.03 -20.49
C VAL A 92 -8.97 9.37 -20.72
N ASN A 93 -8.68 10.63 -21.07
CA ASN A 93 -7.39 10.98 -21.64
C ASN A 93 -6.26 10.97 -20.60
N ALA A 94 -6.55 11.41 -19.36
CA ALA A 94 -5.57 11.47 -18.29
C ALA A 94 -5.27 10.09 -17.68
N ILE A 95 -6.28 9.24 -17.54
CA ILE A 95 -6.21 8.00 -16.75
C ILE A 95 -5.88 6.78 -17.60
N ARG A 96 -6.20 6.82 -18.91
CA ARG A 96 -6.00 5.69 -19.83
C ARG A 96 -4.55 5.22 -19.90
N ARG A 97 -3.62 6.15 -19.99
CA ARG A 97 -2.19 5.89 -20.07
C ARG A 97 -1.70 5.20 -18.79
N ASP A 98 -2.02 5.76 -17.64
CA ASP A 98 -1.53 5.29 -16.35
C ASP A 98 -2.16 3.97 -15.95
N GLY A 99 -3.42 3.75 -16.32
CA GLY A 99 -4.07 2.44 -16.18
C GLY A 99 -3.45 1.34 -17.05
N ALA A 100 -3.03 1.67 -18.28
CA ALA A 100 -2.30 0.71 -19.14
C ALA A 100 -0.91 0.39 -18.57
N ILE A 101 -0.22 1.39 -17.99
CA ILE A 101 1.07 1.20 -17.33
C ILE A 101 0.89 0.33 -16.07
N MET A 102 -0.13 0.61 -15.24
CA MET A 102 -0.43 -0.20 -14.07
C MET A 102 -0.67 -1.67 -14.44
N PHE A 103 -1.43 -1.91 -15.50
CA PHE A 103 -1.66 -3.27 -15.98
C PHE A 103 -0.35 -3.95 -16.44
N ALA A 104 0.46 -3.25 -17.24
CA ALA A 104 1.75 -3.77 -17.71
C ALA A 104 2.71 -4.04 -16.56
N VAL A 105 2.77 -3.16 -15.57
CA VAL A 105 3.57 -3.32 -14.35
C VAL A 105 3.09 -4.52 -13.54
N SER A 106 1.77 -4.73 -13.39
CA SER A 106 1.22 -5.90 -12.71
C SER A 106 1.61 -7.21 -13.38
N VAL A 107 1.56 -7.27 -14.73
CA VAL A 107 2.03 -8.44 -15.50
C VAL A 107 3.53 -8.65 -15.33
N GLY A 108 4.33 -7.59 -15.44
CA GLY A 108 5.77 -7.65 -15.23
C GLY A 108 6.16 -8.10 -13.83
N PHE A 109 5.43 -7.65 -12.81
CA PHE A 109 5.64 -8.07 -11.43
C PHE A 109 5.37 -9.57 -11.23
N ILE A 110 4.29 -10.10 -11.81
CA ILE A 110 4.02 -11.55 -11.79
C ILE A 110 5.18 -12.32 -12.43
N ALA A 111 5.68 -11.84 -13.58
CA ALA A 111 6.81 -12.48 -14.24
C ALA A 111 8.09 -12.50 -13.39
N LEU A 112 8.36 -11.42 -12.63
CA LEU A 112 9.47 -11.37 -11.68
C LEU A 112 9.26 -12.34 -10.51
N CYS A 113 8.04 -12.41 -9.97
CA CYS A 113 7.69 -13.31 -8.87
C CYS A 113 7.78 -14.80 -9.24
N TRP A 114 7.73 -15.13 -10.55
CA TRP A 114 7.80 -16.52 -11.02
C TRP A 114 9.10 -17.23 -10.66
N SER A 115 10.16 -16.46 -10.36
CA SER A 115 11.43 -17.01 -9.86
C SER A 115 11.36 -17.55 -8.43
N GLY A 116 10.21 -17.41 -7.74
CA GLY A 116 10.00 -17.81 -6.35
C GLY A 116 10.59 -16.86 -5.32
N GLN A 117 11.33 -15.83 -5.73
CA GLN A 117 11.91 -14.83 -4.84
C GLN A 117 12.24 -13.52 -5.57
N LEU A 118 12.10 -12.40 -4.89
CA LEU A 118 12.58 -11.11 -5.38
C LEU A 118 13.98 -10.84 -4.82
N LEU A 119 14.93 -10.71 -5.74
CA LEU A 119 16.33 -10.42 -5.45
C LEU A 119 16.59 -8.90 -5.46
N PRO A 120 17.68 -8.40 -4.86
CA PRO A 120 17.99 -6.96 -4.84
C PRO A 120 18.05 -6.30 -6.21
N TRP A 121 18.48 -7.00 -7.25
CA TRP A 121 18.52 -6.45 -8.61
C TRP A 121 17.12 -6.32 -9.24
N HIS A 122 16.14 -7.19 -8.87
CA HIS A 122 14.73 -7.00 -9.22
C HIS A 122 14.22 -5.69 -8.61
N GLY A 123 14.57 -5.44 -7.32
CA GLY A 123 14.25 -4.21 -6.63
C GLY A 123 14.82 -2.97 -7.30
N ALA A 124 16.08 -3.02 -7.71
CA ALA A 124 16.74 -1.92 -8.41
C ALA A 124 16.04 -1.59 -9.74
N ILE A 125 15.64 -2.62 -10.52
CA ILE A 125 14.88 -2.43 -11.77
C ILE A 125 13.53 -1.79 -11.48
N MET A 126 12.76 -2.32 -10.52
CA MET A 126 11.46 -1.77 -10.16
C MET A 126 11.55 -0.32 -9.71
N THR A 127 12.49 0.01 -8.84
CA THR A 127 12.72 1.39 -8.37
C THR A 127 13.15 2.32 -9.51
N ALA A 128 14.02 1.85 -10.40
CA ALA A 128 14.44 2.62 -11.58
C ALA A 128 13.25 2.89 -12.54
N LEU A 129 12.36 1.89 -12.73
CA LEU A 129 11.14 2.08 -13.51
C LEU A 129 10.19 3.08 -12.87
N LEU A 130 10.06 3.09 -11.53
CA LEU A 130 9.28 4.11 -10.82
C LEU A 130 9.86 5.50 -11.04
N CYS A 131 11.17 5.68 -10.85
CA CYS A 131 11.84 6.95 -11.08
C CYS A 131 11.66 7.43 -12.53
N GLY A 132 11.79 6.52 -13.50
CA GLY A 132 11.54 6.80 -14.91
C GLY A 132 10.10 7.22 -15.17
N TYR A 133 9.12 6.50 -14.61
CA TYR A 133 7.71 6.84 -14.71
C TYR A 133 7.38 8.20 -14.11
N LEU A 134 7.85 8.48 -12.89
CA LEU A 134 7.63 9.77 -12.23
C LEU A 134 8.27 10.92 -13.02
N THR A 135 9.50 10.74 -13.49
CA THR A 135 10.19 11.72 -14.31
C THR A 135 9.45 11.99 -15.61
N TRP A 136 9.06 10.93 -16.31
CA TRP A 136 8.29 11.06 -17.55
C TRP A 136 6.92 11.70 -17.33
N SER A 137 6.20 11.30 -16.27
CA SER A 137 4.89 11.86 -15.89
C SER A 137 5.03 13.36 -15.59
N TYR A 138 6.08 13.76 -14.87
CA TYR A 138 6.37 15.18 -14.59
C TYR A 138 6.55 16.01 -15.86
N PHE A 139 7.35 15.53 -16.83
CA PHE A 139 7.59 16.27 -18.08
C PHE A 139 6.40 16.22 -19.05
N SER A 140 5.63 15.13 -19.07
CA SER A 140 4.46 14.97 -19.95
C SER A 140 3.20 15.62 -19.40
N GLY A 141 3.04 15.72 -18.08
CA GLY A 141 1.84 16.24 -17.42
C GLY A 141 1.84 17.76 -17.20
N ARG A 142 2.82 18.46 -17.74
CA ARG A 142 2.98 19.91 -17.51
C ARG A 142 1.83 20.75 -18.06
N ASP A 143 1.07 20.23 -19.02
CA ASP A 143 -0.01 20.97 -19.69
C ASP A 143 -1.44 20.50 -19.36
N GLU A 144 -1.64 19.29 -18.81
CA GLU A 144 -2.99 18.69 -18.72
C GLU A 144 -3.55 18.52 -17.29
N ASN A 145 -2.74 18.54 -16.21
CA ASN A 145 -3.18 18.10 -14.88
C ASN A 145 -3.10 19.15 -13.76
N VAL A 146 -3.04 20.43 -14.06
CA VAL A 146 -2.98 21.48 -13.02
C VAL A 146 -4.24 21.47 -12.16
N ALA A 147 -5.42 21.29 -12.75
CA ALA A 147 -6.69 21.26 -12.03
C ALA A 147 -6.82 20.05 -11.06
N THR A 148 -6.32 18.87 -11.47
CA THR A 148 -6.34 17.66 -10.63
C THR A 148 -5.38 17.78 -9.45
N ALA A 149 -4.20 18.33 -9.70
CA ALA A 149 -3.20 18.57 -8.65
C ALA A 149 -3.64 19.64 -7.66
N GLU A 150 -4.26 20.72 -8.14
CA GLU A 150 -4.87 21.74 -7.30
C GLU A 150 -5.98 21.16 -6.44
N ALA A 151 -6.85 20.31 -7.00
CA ALA A 151 -7.91 19.64 -6.24
C ALA A 151 -7.37 18.74 -5.12
N ILE A 152 -6.29 17.97 -5.37
CA ILE A 152 -5.64 17.14 -4.34
C ILE A 152 -5.02 18.01 -3.25
N VAL A 153 -4.36 19.10 -3.63
CA VAL A 153 -3.76 20.04 -2.68
C VAL A 153 -4.85 20.73 -1.85
N ASP A 154 -5.96 21.16 -2.48
CA ASP A 154 -7.11 21.79 -1.81
C ASP A 154 -7.82 20.82 -0.85
N GLU A 155 -7.86 19.54 -1.16
CA GLU A 155 -8.43 18.52 -0.28
C GLU A 155 -7.62 18.39 1.02
N ILE A 156 -6.30 18.35 0.91
CA ILE A 156 -5.40 18.36 2.08
C ILE A 156 -5.53 19.70 2.81
N GLU A 157 -5.77 20.81 2.07
CA GLU A 157 -5.98 22.13 2.63
C GLU A 157 -7.27 22.25 3.44
N GLY A 158 -8.34 21.59 3.02
CA GLY A 158 -9.66 21.69 3.68
C GLY A 158 -9.77 20.94 5.01
N ILE A 159 -8.84 20.06 5.33
CA ILE A 159 -9.00 19.12 6.45
C ILE A 159 -8.37 19.59 7.76
N SER A 160 -7.40 20.53 7.79
CA SER A 160 -6.87 21.06 9.08
C SER A 160 -5.79 22.14 8.98
N ALA A 161 -5.50 22.73 10.16
CA ALA A 161 -4.47 23.73 10.37
C ALA A 161 -3.10 23.30 9.83
N ARG A 162 -2.57 24.06 8.87
CA ARG A 162 -1.23 23.89 8.33
C ARG A 162 -0.16 24.40 9.29
N PRO A 163 1.01 23.79 9.30
CA PRO A 163 2.13 24.34 10.03
C PRO A 163 2.53 25.71 9.44
N HIS A 164 2.48 26.78 10.27
CA HIS A 164 2.74 28.15 9.83
C HIS A 164 4.23 28.49 9.65
N SER A 165 5.15 27.55 9.92
CA SER A 165 6.60 27.77 9.78
C SER A 165 7.32 26.54 9.20
N THR A 166 8.46 26.77 8.53
CA THR A 166 9.31 25.68 8.03
C THR A 166 9.76 24.74 9.14
N TRP A 167 10.07 25.29 10.31
CA TRP A 167 10.46 24.50 11.48
C TRP A 167 9.33 23.57 11.93
N LEU A 168 8.11 24.09 11.99
CA LEU A 168 6.94 23.29 12.36
C LEU A 168 6.63 22.21 11.30
N SER A 169 6.83 22.50 10.01
CA SER A 169 6.72 21.50 8.94
C SER A 169 7.72 20.36 9.11
N LEU A 170 8.97 20.69 9.45
CA LEU A 170 10.01 19.68 9.74
C LEU A 170 9.64 18.85 10.99
N MET A 171 9.13 19.48 12.04
CA MET A 171 8.65 18.76 13.23
C MET A 171 7.50 17.81 12.88
N PHE A 172 6.57 18.22 12.02
CA PHE A 172 5.48 17.35 11.55
C PHE A 172 6.01 16.15 10.75
N ILE A 173 6.98 16.37 9.87
CA ILE A 173 7.63 15.28 9.11
C ILE A 173 8.28 14.28 10.08
N VAL A 174 9.07 14.76 11.04
CA VAL A 174 9.76 13.89 12.00
C VAL A 174 8.77 13.14 12.90
N ALA A 175 7.75 13.85 13.42
CA ALA A 175 6.71 13.25 14.24
C ALA A 175 5.87 12.23 13.45
N GLY A 176 5.54 12.53 12.19
CA GLY A 176 4.84 11.61 11.29
C GLY A 176 5.65 10.33 11.03
N ILE A 177 6.93 10.45 10.70
CA ILE A 177 7.82 9.29 10.52
C ILE A 177 7.90 8.46 11.80
N ALA A 178 8.09 9.11 12.96
CA ALA A 178 8.13 8.40 14.24
C ALA A 178 6.81 7.65 14.52
N GLY A 179 5.67 8.29 14.25
CA GLY A 179 4.35 7.66 14.38
C GLY A 179 4.18 6.45 13.44
N LEU A 180 4.63 6.57 12.19
CA LEU A 180 4.60 5.46 11.22
C LEU A 180 5.47 4.29 11.67
N VAL A 181 6.70 4.54 12.11
CA VAL A 181 7.63 3.48 12.56
C VAL A 181 7.08 2.76 13.80
N LEU A 182 6.64 3.50 14.81
CA LEU A 182 6.02 2.91 16.01
C LEU A 182 4.72 2.17 15.69
N GLY A 183 3.91 2.71 14.79
CA GLY A 183 2.68 2.09 14.33
C GLY A 183 2.92 0.78 13.57
N ALA A 184 3.93 0.75 12.70
CA ALA A 184 4.34 -0.44 11.96
C ALA A 184 4.84 -1.55 12.90
N ASP A 185 5.72 -1.23 13.83
CA ASP A 185 6.23 -2.19 14.82
C ASP A 185 5.08 -2.83 15.63
N LEU A 186 4.14 -2.01 16.12
CA LEU A 186 2.97 -2.50 16.84
C LEU A 186 2.05 -3.36 15.97
N LEU A 187 1.85 -2.98 14.70
CA LEU A 187 0.98 -3.71 13.78
C LEU A 187 1.60 -5.06 13.39
N ILE A 188 2.89 -5.10 13.06
CA ILE A 188 3.60 -6.33 12.67
C ILE A 188 3.68 -7.30 13.84
N ASN A 189 4.15 -6.83 15.00
CA ASN A 189 4.23 -7.69 16.19
C ASN A 189 2.85 -8.23 16.59
N GLY A 190 1.81 -7.39 16.51
CA GLY A 190 0.43 -7.82 16.75
C GLY A 190 -0.10 -8.79 15.70
N GLY A 191 0.24 -8.56 14.41
CA GLY A 191 -0.12 -9.43 13.29
C GLY A 191 0.51 -10.82 13.40
N VAL A 192 1.82 -10.88 13.65
CA VAL A 192 2.55 -12.15 13.88
C VAL A 192 1.97 -12.91 15.07
N ALA A 193 1.66 -12.22 16.17
CA ALA A 193 1.03 -12.87 17.33
C ALA A 193 -0.34 -13.47 16.99
N ILE A 194 -1.15 -12.80 16.16
CA ILE A 194 -2.43 -13.31 15.68
C ILE A 194 -2.21 -14.51 14.74
N ALA A 195 -1.25 -14.42 13.81
CA ALA A 195 -0.92 -15.51 12.89
C ALA A 195 -0.60 -16.79 13.66
N VAL A 196 0.30 -16.69 14.64
CA VAL A 196 0.70 -17.80 15.51
C VAL A 196 -0.52 -18.36 16.28
N ALA A 197 -1.32 -17.49 16.91
CA ALA A 197 -2.48 -17.89 17.70
C ALA A 197 -3.60 -18.54 16.86
N ALA A 198 -3.82 -18.04 15.64
CA ALA A 198 -4.85 -18.52 14.72
C ALA A 198 -4.36 -19.67 13.82
N GLY A 199 -3.05 -19.97 13.81
CA GLY A 199 -2.46 -20.99 12.93
C GLY A 199 -2.57 -20.63 11.45
N VAL A 200 -2.52 -19.33 11.12
CA VAL A 200 -2.49 -18.82 9.74
C VAL A 200 -1.09 -18.33 9.37
N SER A 201 -0.77 -18.29 8.07
CA SER A 201 0.54 -17.85 7.61
C SER A 201 0.74 -16.35 7.77
N GLU A 202 1.99 -15.91 7.87
CA GLU A 202 2.36 -14.48 7.86
C GLU A 202 1.92 -13.79 6.57
N ALA A 203 2.02 -14.49 5.43
CA ALA A 203 1.50 -14.01 4.15
C ALA A 203 0.00 -13.71 4.21
N THR A 204 -0.81 -14.59 4.83
CA THR A 204 -2.25 -14.38 4.99
C THR A 204 -2.56 -13.16 5.85
N ILE A 205 -1.80 -12.91 6.92
CA ILE A 205 -1.95 -11.70 7.74
C ILE A 205 -1.56 -10.45 6.93
N GLY A 206 -0.48 -10.52 6.14
CA GLY A 206 -0.09 -9.45 5.24
C GLY A 206 -1.18 -9.11 4.22
N LEU A 207 -1.70 -10.15 3.54
CA LEU A 207 -2.76 -10.02 2.52
C LEU A 207 -4.10 -9.49 3.07
N SER A 208 -4.39 -9.68 4.34
CA SER A 208 -5.68 -9.37 4.94
C SER A 208 -5.62 -8.18 5.90
N LEU A 209 -5.26 -8.44 7.15
CA LEU A 209 -5.34 -7.46 8.25
C LEU A 209 -4.43 -6.26 8.00
N ILE A 210 -3.19 -6.51 7.58
CA ILE A 210 -2.20 -5.47 7.40
C ILE A 210 -2.54 -4.67 6.14
N ALA A 211 -2.75 -5.32 5.01
CA ALA A 211 -3.11 -4.65 3.76
C ALA A 211 -4.39 -3.81 3.88
N LEU A 212 -5.44 -4.34 4.51
CA LEU A 212 -6.66 -3.58 4.75
C LEU A 212 -6.39 -2.35 5.65
N GLY A 213 -5.61 -2.56 6.71
CA GLY A 213 -5.33 -1.50 7.69
C GLY A 213 -4.51 -0.37 7.09
N THR A 214 -3.49 -0.68 6.31
CA THR A 214 -2.65 0.32 5.67
C THR A 214 -3.34 1.04 4.51
N SER A 215 -4.29 0.39 3.82
CA SER A 215 -5.09 1.01 2.75
C SER A 215 -6.30 1.82 3.26
N LEU A 216 -6.47 2.02 4.57
CA LEU A 216 -7.53 2.88 5.11
C LEU A 216 -7.36 4.36 4.73
N PRO A 217 -6.15 4.96 4.67
CA PRO A 217 -5.97 6.31 4.15
C PRO A 217 -6.49 6.46 2.72
N GLU A 218 -6.13 5.53 1.83
CA GLU A 218 -6.57 5.52 0.44
C GLU A 218 -8.10 5.39 0.33
N LEU A 219 -8.71 4.58 1.19
CA LEU A 219 -10.16 4.45 1.24
C LEU A 219 -10.83 5.75 1.69
N ALA A 220 -10.27 6.42 2.70
CA ALA A 220 -10.78 7.68 3.21
C ALA A 220 -10.70 8.78 2.16
N THR A 221 -9.56 8.96 1.49
CA THR A 221 -9.38 9.95 0.42
C THR A 221 -10.30 9.66 -0.76
N SER A 222 -10.34 8.43 -1.26
CA SER A 222 -11.23 8.05 -2.37
C SER A 222 -12.72 8.23 -2.04
N LEU A 223 -13.12 8.07 -0.77
CA LEU A 223 -14.49 8.35 -0.35
C LEU A 223 -14.81 9.84 -0.38
N VAL A 224 -13.89 10.68 0.09
CA VAL A 224 -14.04 12.15 0.03
C VAL A 224 -14.08 12.61 -1.42
N ASP A 225 -13.19 12.13 -2.28
CA ASP A 225 -13.17 12.43 -3.71
C ASP A 225 -14.48 12.05 -4.41
N ALA A 226 -15.02 10.87 -4.11
CA ALA A 226 -16.30 10.44 -4.65
C ALA A 226 -17.46 11.35 -4.20
N ILE A 227 -17.48 11.77 -2.92
CA ILE A 227 -18.46 12.71 -2.38
C ILE A 227 -18.36 14.07 -3.07
N ARG A 228 -17.14 14.55 -3.29
CA ARG A 228 -16.86 15.82 -3.99
C ARG A 228 -17.02 15.73 -5.51
N ARG A 229 -17.28 14.55 -6.04
CA ARG A 229 -17.38 14.24 -7.48
C ARG A 229 -16.08 14.44 -8.25
N HIS A 230 -14.94 14.27 -7.60
CA HIS A 230 -13.61 14.27 -8.19
C HIS A 230 -13.19 12.84 -8.58
N GLY A 231 -13.94 12.22 -9.50
CA GLY A 231 -13.72 10.82 -9.89
C GLY A 231 -12.35 10.55 -10.49
N ASP A 232 -11.80 11.51 -11.22
CA ASP A 232 -10.46 11.42 -11.81
C ASP A 232 -9.37 11.32 -10.75
N VAL A 233 -9.53 12.08 -9.65
CA VAL A 233 -8.62 12.04 -8.50
C VAL A 233 -8.69 10.69 -7.81
N ALA A 234 -9.88 10.17 -7.54
CA ALA A 234 -10.07 8.87 -6.89
C ALA A 234 -9.44 7.71 -7.70
N ILE A 235 -9.66 7.68 -9.02
CA ILE A 235 -9.08 6.62 -9.87
C ILE A 235 -7.58 6.83 -10.02
N GLY A 236 -7.13 8.06 -10.21
CA GLY A 236 -5.70 8.41 -10.31
C GLY A 236 -4.93 8.01 -9.05
N ASN A 237 -5.49 8.28 -7.87
CA ASN A 237 -4.91 7.87 -6.58
C ASN A 237 -4.75 6.35 -6.50
N VAL A 238 -5.78 5.58 -6.83
CA VAL A 238 -5.72 4.10 -6.79
C VAL A 238 -4.70 3.54 -7.79
N ILE A 239 -4.66 4.07 -9.02
CA ILE A 239 -3.66 3.65 -10.03
C ILE A 239 -2.25 4.00 -9.54
N GLY A 240 -2.06 5.21 -9.03
CA GLY A 240 -0.78 5.70 -8.50
C GLY A 240 -0.30 4.87 -7.32
N SER A 241 -1.16 4.60 -6.34
CA SER A 241 -0.84 3.76 -5.18
C SER A 241 -0.48 2.34 -5.60
N ASN A 242 -1.18 1.74 -6.57
CA ASN A 242 -0.84 0.40 -7.06
C ASN A 242 0.51 0.37 -7.77
N LEU A 243 0.83 1.37 -8.58
CA LEU A 243 2.15 1.50 -9.20
C LEU A 243 3.25 1.70 -8.16
N PHE A 244 2.99 2.56 -7.16
CA PHE A 244 3.94 2.82 -6.09
C PHE A 244 4.16 1.58 -5.22
N ASN A 245 3.12 0.84 -4.89
CA ASN A 245 3.20 -0.40 -4.13
C ASN A 245 4.10 -1.43 -4.84
N ILE A 246 3.90 -1.66 -6.12
CA ILE A 246 4.70 -2.64 -6.89
C ILE A 246 6.12 -2.10 -7.13
N LEU A 247 6.25 -0.94 -7.74
CA LEU A 247 7.55 -0.45 -8.21
C LEU A 247 8.37 0.19 -7.10
N GLY A 248 7.73 0.92 -6.17
CA GLY A 248 8.38 1.63 -5.09
C GLY A 248 8.57 0.74 -3.87
N ILE A 249 7.47 0.27 -3.28
CA ILE A 249 7.55 -0.47 -2.01
C ILE A 249 8.25 -1.80 -2.20
N MET A 250 7.80 -2.66 -3.14
CA MET A 250 8.50 -3.92 -3.40
C MET A 250 9.89 -3.69 -3.98
N GLY A 251 10.07 -2.62 -4.78
CA GLY A 251 11.37 -2.22 -5.27
C GLY A 251 12.36 -1.98 -4.13
N ILE A 252 12.06 -1.05 -3.23
CA ILE A 252 12.91 -0.68 -2.09
C ILE A 252 13.07 -1.88 -1.15
N THR A 253 11.99 -2.55 -0.79
CA THR A 253 11.98 -3.65 0.17
C THR A 253 12.86 -4.82 -0.29
N SER A 254 12.77 -5.21 -1.57
CA SER A 254 13.60 -6.29 -2.13
C SER A 254 15.06 -5.89 -2.33
N MET A 255 15.39 -4.59 -2.46
CA MET A 255 16.78 -4.11 -2.41
C MET A 255 17.41 -4.28 -1.02
N VAL A 256 16.63 -4.12 0.04
CA VAL A 256 17.11 -4.25 1.42
C VAL A 256 17.34 -5.72 1.77
N ARG A 257 16.44 -6.60 1.37
CA ARG A 257 16.54 -8.04 1.64
C ARG A 257 15.81 -8.86 0.58
N VAL A 258 16.28 -10.07 0.31
CA VAL A 258 15.58 -11.04 -0.54
C VAL A 258 14.20 -11.31 0.04
N VAL A 259 13.16 -11.18 -0.79
CA VAL A 259 11.77 -11.44 -0.41
C VAL A 259 11.34 -12.76 -1.05
N PRO A 260 11.13 -13.83 -0.28
CA PRO A 260 10.60 -15.07 -0.78
C PRO A 260 9.13 -14.88 -1.21
N ILE A 261 8.71 -15.58 -2.24
CA ILE A 261 7.33 -15.55 -2.72
C ILE A 261 6.63 -16.85 -2.29
N PRO A 262 5.72 -16.81 -1.32
CA PRO A 262 4.95 -17.99 -0.92
C PRO A 262 4.14 -18.57 -2.08
N GLU A 263 4.03 -19.89 -2.12
CA GLU A 263 3.25 -20.64 -3.13
C GLU A 263 1.81 -20.12 -3.26
N GLN A 264 1.18 -19.77 -2.13
CA GLN A 264 -0.15 -19.18 -2.12
C GLN A 264 -0.18 -17.88 -2.93
N ILE A 265 0.75 -16.96 -2.67
CA ILE A 265 0.82 -15.68 -3.38
C ILE A 265 1.09 -15.91 -4.86
N LEU A 266 2.04 -16.79 -5.21
CA LEU A 266 2.43 -17.05 -6.59
C LEU A 266 1.29 -17.65 -7.42
N HIS A 267 0.57 -18.62 -6.86
CA HIS A 267 -0.43 -19.38 -7.63
C HIS A 267 -1.86 -18.89 -7.45
N TYR A 268 -2.13 -18.01 -6.47
CA TYR A 268 -3.49 -17.54 -6.19
C TYR A 268 -3.58 -16.01 -6.14
N ASP A 269 -2.92 -15.36 -5.19
CA ASP A 269 -3.18 -13.96 -4.89
C ASP A 269 -2.69 -12.98 -5.98
N LEU A 270 -1.57 -13.28 -6.64
CA LEU A 270 -1.09 -12.50 -7.79
C LEU A 270 -2.08 -12.52 -8.96
N TRP A 271 -2.77 -13.64 -9.17
CA TRP A 271 -3.79 -13.76 -10.22
C TRP A 271 -5.08 -13.03 -9.86
N ILE A 272 -5.44 -12.99 -8.57
CA ILE A 272 -6.54 -12.15 -8.10
C ILE A 272 -6.19 -10.68 -8.28
N MET A 273 -4.98 -10.26 -7.93
CA MET A 273 -4.49 -8.89 -8.15
C MET A 273 -4.57 -8.50 -9.63
N LEU A 274 -4.10 -9.37 -10.53
CA LEU A 274 -4.21 -9.14 -11.98
C LEU A 274 -5.67 -9.11 -12.46
N SER A 275 -6.51 -10.00 -11.94
CA SER A 275 -7.95 -10.03 -12.26
C SER A 275 -8.64 -8.75 -11.83
N ALA A 276 -8.31 -8.20 -10.66
CA ALA A 276 -8.79 -6.91 -10.19
C ALA A 276 -8.37 -5.79 -11.17
N ALA A 277 -7.11 -5.76 -11.61
CA ALA A 277 -6.63 -4.80 -12.60
C ALA A 277 -7.38 -4.93 -13.94
N ILE A 278 -7.65 -6.16 -14.40
CA ILE A 278 -8.46 -6.42 -15.62
C ILE A 278 -9.89 -5.89 -15.45
N LEU A 279 -10.51 -6.08 -14.30
CA LEU A 279 -11.89 -5.63 -14.05
C LEU A 279 -12.03 -4.10 -14.17
N VAL A 280 -11.05 -3.32 -13.76
CA VAL A 280 -11.09 -1.85 -13.85
C VAL A 280 -10.65 -1.32 -15.20
N THR A 281 -9.78 -2.03 -15.90
CA THR A 281 -9.22 -1.61 -17.20
C THR A 281 -10.29 -1.15 -18.22
N PRO A 282 -11.44 -1.82 -18.43
CA PRO A 282 -12.45 -1.37 -19.39
C PRO A 282 -13.06 0.01 -19.07
N PHE A 283 -13.16 0.37 -17.80
CA PHE A 283 -13.67 1.67 -17.36
C PHE A 283 -12.64 2.75 -17.63
N VAL A 284 -11.40 2.50 -17.26
CA VAL A 284 -10.26 3.39 -17.50
C VAL A 284 -10.05 3.62 -19.01
N LEU A 285 -10.10 2.56 -19.84
CA LEU A 285 -9.86 2.70 -21.28
C LEU A 285 -11.01 3.35 -22.06
N ARG A 286 -12.26 3.20 -21.61
CA ARG A 286 -13.45 3.67 -22.32
C ARG A 286 -14.13 4.89 -21.68
N GLY A 287 -13.61 5.39 -20.57
CA GLY A 287 -14.18 6.51 -19.81
C GLY A 287 -15.61 6.26 -19.33
N ARG A 288 -15.96 5.03 -19.09
CA ARG A 288 -17.27 4.71 -18.55
C ARG A 288 -17.25 4.88 -17.04
N PRO A 289 -18.25 5.54 -16.44
CA PRO A 289 -18.31 5.68 -15.00
C PRO A 289 -18.41 4.32 -14.32
N ILE A 290 -17.70 4.14 -13.21
CA ILE A 290 -17.89 3.01 -12.32
C ILE A 290 -19.24 3.23 -11.62
N SER A 291 -20.26 2.49 -12.06
CA SER A 291 -21.62 2.62 -11.54
C SER A 291 -21.74 2.01 -10.13
N ARG A 292 -22.79 2.38 -9.39
CA ARG A 292 -23.10 1.80 -8.07
C ARG A 292 -23.17 0.27 -8.10
N ARG A 293 -23.77 -0.31 -9.14
CA ARG A 293 -23.88 -1.77 -9.29
C ARG A 293 -22.52 -2.42 -9.45
N TYR A 294 -21.65 -1.76 -10.23
CA TYR A 294 -20.29 -2.25 -10.42
C TYR A 294 -19.43 -2.07 -9.18
N GLY A 295 -19.57 -0.95 -8.46
CA GLY A 295 -18.95 -0.75 -7.15
C GLY A 295 -19.36 -1.81 -6.14
N ALA A 296 -20.67 -2.15 -6.09
CA ALA A 296 -21.15 -3.26 -5.25
C ALA A 296 -20.55 -4.62 -5.65
N PHE A 297 -20.40 -4.89 -6.95
CA PHE A 297 -19.75 -6.09 -7.45
C PHE A 297 -18.28 -6.15 -7.03
N LEU A 298 -17.51 -5.06 -7.17
CA LEU A 298 -16.11 -5.00 -6.74
C LEU A 298 -15.98 -5.22 -5.23
N THR A 299 -16.77 -4.51 -4.43
CA THR A 299 -16.75 -4.65 -2.97
C THR A 299 -17.13 -6.07 -2.54
N PHE A 300 -18.12 -6.67 -3.19
CA PHE A 300 -18.52 -8.05 -2.92
C PHE A 300 -17.41 -9.04 -3.30
N ALA A 301 -16.73 -8.83 -4.44
CA ALA A 301 -15.58 -9.63 -4.83
C ALA A 301 -14.45 -9.54 -3.79
N TYR A 302 -14.19 -8.35 -3.21
CA TYR A 302 -13.24 -8.20 -2.11
C TYR A 302 -13.64 -9.01 -0.87
N LEU A 303 -14.92 -8.97 -0.49
CA LEU A 303 -15.40 -9.73 0.66
C LEU A 303 -15.26 -11.26 0.42
N ILE A 304 -15.56 -11.74 -0.79
CA ILE A 304 -15.34 -13.15 -1.15
C ILE A 304 -13.85 -13.49 -1.06
N TYR A 305 -12.97 -12.62 -1.56
CA TYR A 305 -11.54 -12.81 -1.46
C TYR A 305 -11.08 -12.92 0.01
N MET A 306 -11.52 -12.01 0.88
CA MET A 306 -11.21 -12.06 2.31
C MET A 306 -11.72 -13.34 2.98
N LEU A 307 -12.93 -13.78 2.62
CA LEU A 307 -13.46 -15.07 3.11
C LEU A 307 -12.63 -16.25 2.61
N SER A 308 -12.16 -16.23 1.35
CA SER A 308 -11.31 -17.30 0.81
C SER A 308 -9.98 -17.43 1.54
N LEU A 309 -9.39 -16.30 1.95
CA LEU A 309 -8.18 -16.29 2.79
C LEU A 309 -8.46 -16.90 4.17
N TYR A 310 -9.58 -16.54 4.79
CA TYR A 310 -9.95 -17.02 6.11
C TYR A 310 -10.25 -18.52 6.15
N TYR A 311 -10.96 -19.04 5.14
CA TYR A 311 -11.32 -20.46 5.08
C TYR A 311 -10.21 -21.37 4.52
N GLY A 312 -9.05 -20.79 4.13
CA GLY A 312 -7.94 -21.55 3.57
C GLY A 312 -8.25 -22.20 2.22
N ILE A 313 -9.23 -21.66 1.47
CA ILE A 313 -9.59 -22.14 0.12
C ILE A 313 -8.42 -21.90 -0.86
N SER A 314 -7.50 -21.00 -0.50
CA SER A 314 -6.27 -20.67 -1.21
C SER A 314 -5.16 -21.74 -1.17
N GLY A 315 -5.47 -22.96 -0.72
CA GLY A 315 -4.65 -24.15 -1.01
C GLY A 315 -3.55 -24.53 -0.02
N MET A 316 -3.44 -23.94 1.18
CA MET A 316 -2.49 -24.44 2.18
C MET A 316 -3.16 -25.41 3.16
N PRO A 317 -2.65 -26.65 3.32
CA PRO A 317 -3.06 -27.50 4.43
C PRO A 317 -2.59 -26.86 5.74
N LYS A 318 -3.51 -26.76 6.71
CA LYS A 318 -3.28 -26.23 8.08
C LYS A 318 -2.08 -26.86 8.82
N THR A 319 -1.50 -27.90 8.27
CA THR A 319 -0.42 -28.70 8.86
C THR A 319 0.96 -28.08 8.65
N GLU A 320 1.20 -27.35 7.57
CA GLU A 320 2.52 -26.73 7.29
C GLU A 320 2.75 -25.44 8.07
N ALA A 321 1.69 -24.72 8.44
CA ALA A 321 1.76 -23.53 9.29
C ALA A 321 2.38 -23.85 10.67
N LYS A 322 2.18 -25.08 11.19
CA LYS A 322 2.75 -25.50 12.47
C LYS A 322 4.25 -25.78 12.41
N GLN A 323 4.80 -26.15 11.27
CA GLN A 323 6.24 -26.44 11.12
C GLN A 323 7.06 -25.20 10.79
N ALA A 324 6.49 -24.22 10.11
CA ALA A 324 7.17 -22.95 9.81
C ALA A 324 7.32 -22.04 11.04
N THR A 325 6.44 -22.18 12.04
CA THR A 325 6.42 -21.33 13.25
C THR A 325 7.36 -21.80 14.37
N GLN A 326 7.89 -23.02 14.34
CA GLN A 326 8.79 -23.52 15.39
C GLN A 326 10.16 -22.83 15.49
N PRO A 327 10.83 -22.41 14.43
CA PRO A 327 12.15 -21.77 14.55
C PRO A 327 12.12 -20.30 15.04
N VAL A 328 10.97 -19.61 14.98
CA VAL A 328 10.90 -18.19 15.34
C VAL A 328 10.85 -17.97 16.85
N LEU A 329 10.25 -18.89 17.60
CA LEU A 329 10.20 -18.82 19.08
C LEU A 329 11.55 -19.07 19.75
N GLU A 330 12.46 -19.78 19.09
CA GLU A 330 13.84 -20.01 19.62
C GLU A 330 14.79 -18.84 19.33
N LYS A 331 14.51 -18.00 18.35
CA LYS A 331 15.38 -16.87 17.98
C LYS A 331 15.11 -15.58 18.76
N HIS A 332 13.97 -15.45 19.42
CA HIS A 332 13.63 -14.25 20.21
C HIS A 332 13.90 -14.37 21.70
N SER A 333 14.47 -15.47 22.18
CA SER A 333 15.13 -15.47 23.48
C SER A 333 16.47 -14.72 23.36
N SER A 334 16.43 -13.44 23.70
CA SER A 334 17.60 -12.55 23.71
C SER A 334 18.81 -13.24 24.33
N PRO A 335 20.00 -13.19 23.70
CA PRO A 335 21.25 -13.75 24.28
C PRO A 335 21.61 -13.12 25.62
N ILE A 336 20.99 -12.01 25.99
CA ILE A 336 21.22 -11.27 27.25
C ILE A 336 20.61 -12.01 28.46
N LEU A 337 19.54 -12.80 28.31
CA LEU A 337 18.91 -13.51 29.44
C LEU A 337 19.53 -14.88 29.71
N LEU A 338 20.26 -15.46 28.77
CA LEU A 338 20.99 -16.73 28.99
C LEU A 338 22.29 -16.54 29.77
N ASN A 339 22.92 -15.35 29.67
CA ASN A 339 24.15 -15.08 30.42
C ASN A 339 23.94 -14.72 31.91
N CYS A 340 22.73 -14.30 32.30
CA CYS A 340 22.42 -14.03 33.72
C CYS A 340 22.17 -15.29 34.55
N ARG A 341 21.80 -16.42 33.90
CA ARG A 341 21.55 -17.67 34.65
C ARG A 341 22.81 -18.49 34.93
N GLN A 342 23.90 -18.27 34.17
CA GLN A 342 25.18 -18.95 34.40
C GLN A 342 26.12 -18.23 35.39
N LEU A 343 25.78 -17.04 35.85
CA LEU A 343 26.55 -16.29 36.86
C LEU A 343 25.97 -16.42 38.28
N LEU A 344 24.91 -17.20 38.48
CA LEU A 344 24.26 -17.43 39.78
C LEU A 344 24.24 -18.91 40.21
N THR A 345 25.00 -19.76 39.53
CA THR A 345 25.38 -21.11 39.98
C THR A 345 26.91 -21.23 40.08
#